data_2050b69dea32e09383f49d46d72612ca
#
_entry.id   2050b69dea32e09383f49d46d72612ca
#
_cell.length_a   1.000
_cell.length_b   1.000
_cell.length_c   1.000
_cell.angle_alpha   90.00
_cell.angle_beta   90.00
_cell.angle_gamma   90.00
#
_symmetry.space_group_name_H-M   'P 1'
#
loop_
_entity.id
_entity.type
_entity.pdbx_description
1 polymer ?
#
loop_
_entity_poly.entity_id
_entity_poly.type
_entity_poly.pdbx_seq_one_letter_code
_entity_poly.pdbx_strand_id
1 'polypeptide(L)'
;MLAYVFWHTPLADIDVHDYETALLGFHTDLAADPQAGLEASATYQISEVPWLNDRPGYEDWCFVKSSAALDSLNNAAVRPERWNVHAAISSKTDFGHGGLYYHLHGDEQPIAGSRAVWLKRPRGIRYEQPLRNIIDESTGFLSCWRKQMVLGPGDEFAIIENSSLEVLVPQGWQTRVVERRFLGPAPEMRSG
;
A
#
# COMPACT_ATOMS: atom_id res chain seq x y z
N MET A 1 9.55 6.98 8.10
CA MET A 1 8.72 5.78 7.83
C MET A 1 8.80 5.44 6.36
N LEU A 2 8.82 4.13 6.03
CA LEU A 2 8.64 3.61 4.68
C LEU A 2 7.40 2.73 4.64
N ALA A 3 6.80 2.59 3.46
CA ALA A 3 5.79 1.59 3.17
C ALA A 3 6.29 0.70 2.02
N TYR A 4 6.37 -0.60 2.26
CA TYR A 4 6.43 -1.58 1.18
C TYR A 4 4.99 -1.87 0.76
N VAL A 5 4.69 -1.55 -0.50
CA VAL A 5 3.35 -1.73 -1.07
C VAL A 5 3.43 -2.86 -2.08
N PHE A 6 2.61 -3.88 -1.91
CA PHE A 6 2.55 -5.03 -2.80
C PHE A 6 1.18 -5.08 -3.48
N TRP A 7 1.15 -4.97 -4.79
CA TRP A 7 -0.04 -5.12 -5.61
C TRP A 7 -0.08 -6.50 -6.22
N HIS A 8 -1.22 -7.17 -6.16
CA HIS A 8 -1.34 -8.53 -6.67
C HIS A 8 -2.78 -8.86 -7.11
N THR A 9 -2.89 -9.93 -7.90
CA THR A 9 -4.17 -10.44 -8.39
C THR A 9 -4.28 -11.93 -8.10
N PRO A 10 -5.49 -12.45 -7.81
CA PRO A 10 -5.71 -13.88 -7.71
C PRO A 10 -5.61 -14.57 -9.07
N LEU A 11 -5.38 -15.88 -9.06
CA LEU A 11 -5.61 -16.74 -10.20
C LEU A 11 -7.09 -16.66 -10.61
N ALA A 12 -7.36 -16.81 -11.90
CA ALA A 12 -8.69 -16.59 -12.48
C ALA A 12 -9.78 -17.56 -11.99
N ASP A 13 -9.38 -18.74 -11.55
CA ASP A 13 -10.25 -19.84 -11.08
C ASP A 13 -10.40 -19.88 -9.55
N ILE A 14 -9.77 -18.98 -8.83
CA ILE A 14 -9.86 -18.93 -7.37
C ILE A 14 -11.09 -18.11 -6.95
N ASP A 15 -11.85 -18.65 -6.02
CA ASP A 15 -12.95 -17.94 -5.38
C ASP A 15 -12.44 -16.74 -4.58
N VAL A 16 -13.12 -15.59 -4.70
CA VAL A 16 -12.73 -14.32 -4.06
C VAL A 16 -12.70 -14.47 -2.54
N HIS A 17 -13.67 -15.14 -1.95
CA HIS A 17 -13.74 -15.34 -0.51
C HIS A 17 -12.58 -16.21 0.01
N ASP A 18 -12.24 -17.27 -0.72
CA ASP A 18 -11.11 -18.14 -0.40
C ASP A 18 -9.77 -17.40 -0.51
N TYR A 19 -9.66 -16.49 -1.50
CA TYR A 19 -8.50 -15.64 -1.64
C TYR A 19 -8.36 -14.66 -0.48
N GLU A 20 -9.42 -13.91 -0.19
CA GLU A 20 -9.45 -12.93 0.90
C GLU A 20 -9.22 -13.58 2.27
N THR A 21 -9.77 -14.77 2.49
CA THR A 21 -9.53 -15.55 3.73
C THR A 21 -8.05 -15.89 3.90
N ALA A 22 -7.38 -16.37 2.85
CA ALA A 22 -5.96 -16.69 2.90
C ALA A 22 -5.11 -15.42 3.09
N LEU A 23 -5.46 -14.34 2.42
CA LEU A 23 -4.78 -13.04 2.51
C LEU A 23 -4.87 -12.45 3.92
N LEU A 24 -6.08 -12.44 4.50
CA LEU A 24 -6.30 -11.99 5.88
C LEU A 24 -5.57 -12.87 6.89
N GLY A 25 -5.56 -14.19 6.67
CA GLY A 25 -4.80 -15.13 7.50
C GLY A 25 -3.31 -14.78 7.54
N PHE A 26 -2.71 -14.46 6.40
CA PHE A 26 -1.31 -14.04 6.32
C PHE A 26 -1.04 -12.74 7.09
N HIS A 27 -1.85 -11.71 6.88
CA HIS A 27 -1.67 -10.43 7.57
C HIS A 27 -1.94 -10.52 9.07
N THR A 28 -2.91 -11.33 9.50
CA THR A 28 -3.20 -11.58 10.91
C THR A 28 -2.03 -12.28 11.59
N ASP A 29 -1.45 -13.31 10.96
CA ASP A 29 -0.28 -14.01 11.49
C ASP A 29 0.96 -13.09 11.53
N LEU A 30 1.10 -12.21 10.53
CA LEU A 30 2.18 -11.22 10.52
C LEU A 30 2.03 -10.19 11.66
N ALA A 31 0.80 -9.78 11.98
CA ALA A 31 0.49 -8.86 13.07
C ALA A 31 0.67 -9.52 14.45
N ALA A 32 0.31 -10.79 14.60
CA ALA A 32 0.44 -11.54 15.86
C ALA A 32 1.89 -11.72 16.33
N ASP A 33 2.84 -11.75 15.37
CA ASP A 33 4.27 -11.84 15.67
C ASP A 33 5.05 -10.86 14.79
N PRO A 34 4.97 -9.55 15.11
CA PRO A 34 5.58 -8.50 14.31
C PRO A 34 7.10 -8.59 14.35
N GLN A 35 7.70 -8.47 13.19
CA GLN A 35 9.15 -8.50 13.06
C GLN A 35 9.77 -7.15 13.42
N ALA A 36 11.05 -7.16 13.76
CA ALA A 36 11.79 -5.95 14.09
C ALA A 36 11.68 -4.91 12.96
N GLY A 37 11.09 -3.76 13.28
CA GLY A 37 10.90 -2.64 12.35
C GLY A 37 9.63 -2.71 11.49
N LEU A 38 8.81 -3.74 11.57
CA LEU A 38 7.44 -3.72 11.08
C LEU A 38 6.54 -3.05 12.11
N GLU A 39 5.86 -1.98 11.72
CA GLU A 39 4.98 -1.21 12.61
C GLU A 39 3.51 -1.63 12.46
N ALA A 40 3.08 -1.86 11.23
CA ALA A 40 1.74 -2.33 10.90
C ALA A 40 1.69 -2.91 9.49
N SER A 41 0.63 -3.66 9.20
CA SER A 41 0.26 -4.03 7.85
C SER A 41 -1.24 -3.86 7.64
N ALA A 42 -1.62 -3.60 6.38
CA ALA A 42 -3.02 -3.46 5.98
C ALA A 42 -3.19 -3.96 4.56
N THR A 43 -4.31 -4.62 4.28
CA THR A 43 -4.66 -5.07 2.93
C THR A 43 -6.00 -4.48 2.48
N TYR A 44 -6.07 -4.18 1.19
CA TYR A 44 -7.23 -3.57 0.55
C TYR A 44 -7.55 -4.30 -0.74
N GLN A 45 -8.82 -4.47 -1.02
CA GLN A 45 -9.27 -4.70 -2.38
C GLN A 45 -9.29 -3.35 -3.11
N ILE A 46 -8.77 -3.31 -4.34
CA ILE A 46 -8.65 -2.10 -5.13
C ILE A 46 -9.32 -2.24 -6.49
N SER A 47 -9.74 -1.09 -7.04
CA SER A 47 -10.18 -0.99 -8.42
C SER A 47 -9.02 -1.22 -9.40
N GLU A 48 -9.32 -1.24 -10.67
CA GLU A 48 -8.37 -1.48 -11.76
C GLU A 48 -7.20 -0.50 -11.77
N VAL A 49 -5.99 -1.02 -11.94
CA VAL A 49 -4.77 -0.22 -12.06
C VAL A 49 -3.87 -0.76 -13.18
N PRO A 50 -3.13 0.11 -13.89
CA PRO A 50 -2.30 -0.31 -15.04
C PRO A 50 -1.21 -1.31 -14.68
N TRP A 51 -0.66 -1.21 -13.47
CA TRP A 51 0.38 -2.12 -13.00
C TRP A 51 -0.16 -3.50 -12.57
N LEU A 52 -1.47 -3.69 -12.62
CA LEU A 52 -2.15 -4.98 -12.56
C LEU A 52 -2.83 -5.34 -13.89
N ASN A 53 -2.31 -4.82 -15.02
CA ASN A 53 -2.85 -5.05 -16.36
C ASN A 53 -4.33 -4.61 -16.48
N ASP A 54 -4.66 -3.46 -15.87
CA ASP A 54 -6.03 -2.90 -15.81
C ASP A 54 -7.07 -3.91 -15.26
N ARG A 55 -6.65 -4.71 -14.28
CA ARG A 55 -7.54 -5.60 -13.52
C ARG A 55 -7.74 -5.09 -12.11
N PRO A 56 -8.91 -5.35 -11.49
CA PRO A 56 -9.06 -5.20 -10.05
C PRO A 56 -8.15 -6.20 -9.33
N GLY A 57 -7.73 -5.85 -8.14
CA GLY A 57 -6.81 -6.69 -7.36
C GLY A 57 -6.74 -6.28 -5.91
N TYR A 58 -5.57 -6.48 -5.34
CA TYR A 58 -5.31 -6.20 -3.93
C TYR A 58 -4.06 -5.35 -3.79
N GLU A 59 -4.02 -4.62 -2.70
CA GLU A 59 -2.93 -3.72 -2.35
C GLU A 59 -2.60 -3.90 -0.87
N ASP A 60 -1.42 -4.45 -0.59
CA ASP A 60 -0.92 -4.67 0.77
C ASP A 60 0.06 -3.58 1.13
N TRP A 61 -0.13 -2.94 2.26
CA TRP A 61 0.79 -1.96 2.83
C TRP A 61 1.47 -2.54 4.06
N CYS A 62 2.79 -2.66 4.02
CA CYS A 62 3.62 -2.99 5.18
C CYS A 62 4.38 -1.73 5.59
N PHE A 63 4.00 -1.14 6.72
CA PHE A 63 4.64 0.06 7.27
C PHE A 63 5.88 -0.34 8.05
N VAL A 64 7.05 0.15 7.63
CA VAL A 64 8.33 -0.21 8.21
C VAL A 64 9.14 1.01 8.62
N LYS A 65 9.93 0.90 9.69
CA LYS A 65 10.75 2.00 10.21
C LYS A 65 11.79 2.48 9.21
N SER A 66 12.40 1.55 8.48
CA SER A 66 13.49 1.84 7.55
C SER A 66 13.64 0.71 6.53
N SER A 67 14.49 0.91 5.52
CA SER A 67 14.83 -0.13 4.56
C SER A 67 15.52 -1.35 5.18
N ALA A 68 16.21 -1.21 6.30
CA ALA A 68 16.81 -2.34 7.03
C ALA A 68 15.75 -3.33 7.56
N ALA A 69 14.51 -2.88 7.77
CA ALA A 69 13.43 -3.76 8.20
C ALA A 69 12.88 -4.65 7.07
N LEU A 70 13.19 -4.36 5.81
CA LEU A 70 12.71 -5.16 4.67
C LEU A 70 13.31 -6.57 4.68
N ASP A 71 14.57 -6.75 5.07
CA ASP A 71 15.17 -8.07 5.20
C ASP A 71 14.47 -8.89 6.29
N SER A 72 14.16 -8.26 7.42
CA SER A 72 13.42 -8.90 8.52
C SER A 72 12.00 -9.28 8.09
N LEU A 73 11.32 -8.38 7.35
CA LEU A 73 9.98 -8.62 6.80
C LEU A 73 9.99 -9.79 5.80
N ASN A 74 10.93 -9.79 4.87
CA ASN A 74 11.08 -10.86 3.89
C ASN A 74 11.33 -12.22 4.56
N ASN A 75 12.29 -12.26 5.51
CA ASN A 75 12.59 -13.49 6.24
C ASN A 75 11.39 -13.98 7.06
N ALA A 76 10.63 -13.05 7.65
CA ALA A 76 9.42 -13.38 8.40
C ALA A 76 8.31 -13.98 7.54
N ALA A 77 8.15 -13.48 6.33
CA ALA A 77 7.11 -13.97 5.42
C ALA A 77 7.32 -15.43 5.02
N VAL A 78 8.59 -15.85 4.86
CA VAL A 78 8.96 -17.17 4.32
C VAL A 78 9.58 -18.13 5.34
N ARG A 79 9.58 -17.81 6.63
CA ARG A 79 10.13 -18.70 7.66
C ARG A 79 9.29 -19.98 7.84
N PRO A 80 9.88 -21.10 8.33
CA PRO A 80 9.21 -22.39 8.42
C PRO A 80 7.86 -22.33 9.17
N GLU A 81 7.77 -21.53 10.24
CA GLU A 81 6.57 -21.40 11.08
C GLU A 81 5.40 -20.75 10.32
N ARG A 82 5.69 -19.91 9.31
CA ARG A 82 4.69 -19.25 8.44
C ARG A 82 4.52 -19.90 7.09
N TRP A 83 5.28 -20.93 6.80
CA TRP A 83 5.29 -21.57 5.48
C TRP A 83 3.88 -21.88 4.97
N ASN A 84 3.05 -22.48 5.81
CA ASN A 84 1.70 -22.88 5.41
C ASN A 84 0.80 -21.66 5.12
N VAL A 85 0.90 -20.60 5.92
CA VAL A 85 0.09 -19.38 5.76
C VAL A 85 0.54 -18.61 4.52
N HIS A 86 1.84 -18.46 4.33
CA HIS A 86 2.39 -17.83 3.12
C HIS A 86 2.09 -18.66 1.86
N ALA A 87 2.25 -19.98 1.90
CA ALA A 87 1.93 -20.86 0.79
C ALA A 87 0.45 -20.84 0.43
N ALA A 88 -0.45 -20.71 1.43
CA ALA A 88 -1.88 -20.63 1.21
C ALA A 88 -2.28 -19.43 0.33
N ILE A 89 -1.64 -18.27 0.51
CA ILE A 89 -1.92 -17.09 -0.33
C ILE A 89 -1.10 -17.11 -1.61
N SER A 90 0.19 -17.44 -1.55
CA SER A 90 1.06 -17.40 -2.73
C SER A 90 0.64 -18.39 -3.82
N SER A 91 0.12 -19.56 -3.45
CA SER A 91 -0.40 -20.55 -4.41
C SER A 91 -1.68 -20.12 -5.12
N LYS A 92 -2.37 -19.10 -4.61
CA LYS A 92 -3.60 -18.54 -5.17
C LYS A 92 -3.36 -17.24 -5.93
N THR A 93 -2.16 -16.68 -5.85
CA THR A 93 -1.76 -15.43 -6.51
C THR A 93 -1.26 -15.70 -7.92
N ASP A 94 -1.82 -14.98 -8.90
CA ASP A 94 -1.40 -15.05 -10.31
C ASP A 94 -0.07 -14.33 -10.51
N PHE A 95 -0.05 -13.04 -10.21
CA PHE A 95 1.17 -12.24 -10.23
C PHE A 95 1.06 -11.05 -9.27
N GLY A 96 2.20 -10.44 -8.97
CA GLY A 96 2.26 -9.24 -8.14
C GLY A 96 3.50 -8.40 -8.38
N HIS A 97 3.42 -7.16 -7.94
CA HIS A 97 4.50 -6.18 -8.03
C HIS A 97 4.69 -5.45 -6.71
N GLY A 98 5.92 -5.37 -6.24
CA GLY A 98 6.28 -4.58 -5.06
C GLY A 98 6.71 -3.17 -5.42
N GLY A 99 6.40 -2.22 -4.54
CA GLY A 99 6.90 -0.84 -4.58
C GLY A 99 7.32 -0.37 -3.20
N LEU A 100 8.24 0.58 -3.14
CA LEU A 100 8.70 1.17 -1.89
C LEU A 100 8.41 2.66 -1.88
N TYR A 101 7.75 3.14 -0.81
CA TYR A 101 7.34 4.53 -0.66
C TYR A 101 7.84 5.12 0.64
N TYR A 102 8.30 6.36 0.56
CA TYR A 102 8.76 7.15 1.69
C TYR A 102 7.64 8.09 2.16
N HIS A 103 7.36 8.10 3.45
CA HIS A 103 6.39 8.99 4.07
C HIS A 103 6.86 10.45 4.00
N LEU A 104 6.00 11.35 3.55
CA LEU A 104 6.27 12.77 3.43
C LEU A 104 5.50 13.60 4.44
N HIS A 105 4.20 13.31 4.63
CA HIS A 105 3.32 14.12 5.46
C HIS A 105 2.08 13.35 5.92
N GLY A 106 1.50 13.76 7.04
CA GLY A 106 0.25 13.21 7.60
C GLY A 106 0.46 11.97 8.45
N ASP A 107 -0.52 11.09 8.47
CA ASP A 107 -0.50 9.84 9.22
C ASP A 107 0.55 8.87 8.63
N GLU A 108 1.37 8.31 9.48
CA GLU A 108 2.37 7.31 9.11
C GLU A 108 1.76 5.91 8.87
N GLN A 109 0.52 5.69 9.29
CA GLN A 109 -0.21 4.42 9.12
C GLN A 109 -1.67 4.69 8.71
N PRO A 110 -1.93 5.22 7.50
CA PRO A 110 -3.25 5.68 7.06
C PRO A 110 -4.19 4.52 6.72
N ILE A 111 -4.43 3.61 7.67
CA ILE A 111 -5.18 2.37 7.46
C ILE A 111 -6.65 2.66 7.10
N ALA A 112 -7.22 3.74 7.63
CA ALA A 112 -8.62 4.10 7.38
C ALA A 112 -8.89 4.71 5.99
N GLY A 113 -7.86 4.94 5.17
CA GLY A 113 -8.01 5.59 3.87
C GLY A 113 -8.77 4.72 2.87
N SER A 114 -9.91 5.22 2.41
CA SER A 114 -10.78 4.53 1.43
C SER A 114 -10.42 4.82 -0.03
N ARG A 115 -9.52 5.78 -0.28
CA ARG A 115 -9.04 6.16 -1.61
C ARG A 115 -7.55 6.43 -1.59
N ALA A 116 -6.90 6.09 -2.71
CA ALA A 116 -5.53 6.50 -3.00
C ALA A 116 -5.52 7.31 -4.30
N VAL A 117 -5.01 8.53 -4.25
CA VAL A 117 -4.77 9.36 -5.43
C VAL A 117 -3.31 9.22 -5.81
N TRP A 118 -3.07 8.50 -6.89
CA TRP A 118 -1.74 8.27 -7.44
C TRP A 118 -1.40 9.40 -8.41
N LEU A 119 -0.21 9.98 -8.23
CA LEU A 119 0.21 11.15 -8.95
C LEU A 119 1.55 10.93 -9.65
N LYS A 120 1.60 11.39 -10.90
CA LYS A 120 2.84 11.44 -11.67
C LYS A 120 3.07 12.87 -12.15
N ARG A 121 4.22 13.44 -11.77
CA ARG A 121 4.58 14.80 -12.16
C ARG A 121 4.96 14.89 -13.64
N PRO A 122 4.81 16.06 -14.26
CA PRO A 122 5.33 16.33 -15.59
C PRO A 122 6.86 16.26 -15.63
N ARG A 123 7.42 15.91 -16.78
CA ARG A 123 8.87 15.94 -16.98
C ARG A 123 9.43 17.35 -16.78
N GLY A 124 10.59 17.47 -16.12
CA GLY A 124 11.27 18.75 -15.90
C GLY A 124 10.83 19.52 -14.65
N ILE A 125 9.78 19.09 -13.96
CA ILE A 125 9.36 19.69 -12.69
C ILE A 125 10.19 19.12 -11.54
N ARG A 126 10.73 20.00 -10.67
CA ARG A 126 11.46 19.58 -9.46
C ARG A 126 10.51 19.08 -8.37
N TYR A 127 10.99 18.22 -7.47
CA TYR A 127 10.16 17.54 -6.47
C TYR A 127 9.51 18.46 -5.43
N GLU A 128 10.17 19.55 -5.04
CA GLU A 128 9.89 20.21 -3.78
C GLU A 128 8.73 21.23 -3.81
N GLN A 129 8.58 22.00 -4.88
CA GLN A 129 7.59 23.08 -4.92
C GLN A 129 6.15 22.64 -5.16
N PRO A 130 5.87 21.81 -6.18
CA PRO A 130 4.47 21.46 -6.49
C PRO A 130 3.82 20.58 -5.43
N LEU A 131 4.61 19.74 -4.75
CA LEU A 131 4.08 18.88 -3.72
C LEU A 131 3.67 19.64 -2.46
N ARG A 132 4.41 20.71 -2.09
CA ARG A 132 4.01 21.60 -0.99
C ARG A 132 2.66 22.24 -1.28
N ASN A 133 2.44 22.74 -2.49
CA ASN A 133 1.16 23.33 -2.85
C ASN A 133 0.02 22.33 -2.76
N ILE A 134 0.22 21.09 -3.23
CA ILE A 134 -0.79 20.02 -3.08
C ILE A 134 -1.10 19.76 -1.61
N ILE A 135 -0.06 19.68 -0.76
CA ILE A 135 -0.21 19.42 0.67
C ILE A 135 -0.86 20.61 1.37
N ASP A 136 -0.43 21.83 1.09
CA ASP A 136 -0.90 23.04 1.76
C ASP A 136 -2.32 23.44 1.32
N GLU A 137 -2.70 23.15 0.07
CA GLU A 137 -4.02 23.49 -0.49
C GLU A 137 -5.07 22.39 -0.31
N SER A 138 -4.63 21.13 -0.13
CA SER A 138 -5.53 19.99 0.07
C SER A 138 -5.81 19.80 1.55
N THR A 139 -7.01 20.16 2.01
CA THR A 139 -7.44 19.92 3.38
C THR A 139 -8.06 18.53 3.51
N GLY A 140 -7.60 17.74 4.51
CA GLY A 140 -8.26 16.51 4.93
C GLY A 140 -7.74 15.20 4.31
N PHE A 141 -6.62 15.19 3.58
CA PHE A 141 -5.95 13.94 3.26
C PHE A 141 -5.33 13.31 4.52
N LEU A 142 -5.24 12.00 4.56
CA LEU A 142 -4.67 11.29 5.70
C LEU A 142 -3.16 11.28 5.65
N SER A 143 -2.57 10.99 4.47
CA SER A 143 -1.12 10.94 4.33
C SER A 143 -0.67 11.11 2.87
N CYS A 144 0.60 11.52 2.74
CA CYS A 144 1.27 11.67 1.45
C CYS A 144 2.58 10.86 1.44
N TRP A 145 2.76 10.11 0.36
CA TRP A 145 3.89 9.21 0.15
C TRP A 145 4.57 9.49 -1.18
N ARG A 146 5.87 9.26 -1.23
CA ARG A 146 6.67 9.37 -2.46
C ARG A 146 7.39 8.07 -2.73
N LYS A 147 7.36 7.60 -3.98
CA LYS A 147 8.14 6.44 -4.40
C LYS A 147 9.61 6.61 -4.04
N GLN A 148 10.15 5.62 -3.37
CA GLN A 148 11.57 5.59 -3.00
C GLN A 148 12.39 5.19 -4.21
N MET A 149 13.21 6.11 -4.70
CA MET A 149 13.95 5.93 -5.96
C MET A 149 12.99 5.64 -7.13
N VAL A 150 13.18 4.56 -7.85
CA VAL A 150 12.30 4.05 -8.92
C VAL A 150 11.80 2.64 -8.62
N LEU A 151 11.71 2.28 -7.35
CA LEU A 151 11.34 0.94 -6.92
C LEU A 151 9.82 0.76 -6.96
N GLY A 152 9.36 0.05 -7.97
CA GLY A 152 7.97 -0.36 -8.13
C GLY A 152 7.24 0.29 -9.32
N PRO A 153 6.15 -0.34 -9.77
CA PRO A 153 5.41 0.07 -10.97
C PRO A 153 4.45 1.25 -10.73
N GLY A 154 3.90 1.41 -9.52
CA GLY A 154 2.93 2.47 -9.21
C GLY A 154 3.46 3.87 -9.51
N ASP A 155 2.60 4.88 -9.49
CA ASP A 155 2.99 6.26 -9.79
C ASP A 155 3.93 6.85 -8.71
N GLU A 156 4.44 8.05 -8.96
CA GLU A 156 5.53 8.66 -8.19
C GLU A 156 5.12 9.06 -6.77
N PHE A 157 3.87 9.48 -6.60
CA PHE A 157 3.31 9.86 -5.30
C PHE A 157 1.99 9.15 -5.06
N ALA A 158 1.67 8.92 -3.79
CA ALA A 158 0.38 8.45 -3.34
C ALA A 158 -0.14 9.40 -2.26
N ILE A 159 -1.36 9.90 -2.44
CA ILE A 159 -2.11 10.62 -1.41
C ILE A 159 -3.22 9.70 -0.95
N ILE A 160 -3.24 9.41 0.35
CA ILE A 160 -4.27 8.57 0.95
C ILE A 160 -5.31 9.48 1.59
N GLU A 161 -6.57 9.26 1.27
CA GLU A 161 -7.69 10.09 1.72
C GLU A 161 -8.94 9.28 2.03
N ASN A 162 -9.90 9.93 2.68
CA ASN A 162 -11.26 9.46 2.79
C ASN A 162 -12.12 10.09 1.68
N SER A 163 -13.11 9.38 1.19
CA SER A 163 -13.87 9.57 -0.06
C SER A 163 -14.57 10.94 -0.29
N SER A 164 -14.38 11.94 0.54
CA SER A 164 -15.10 13.22 0.47
C SER A 164 -14.26 14.41 0.01
N LEU A 165 -12.99 14.22 -0.33
CA LEU A 165 -12.07 15.33 -0.56
C LEU A 165 -11.57 15.36 -1.99
N GLU A 166 -11.51 16.56 -2.55
CA GLU A 166 -10.88 16.82 -3.84
C GLU A 166 -9.42 17.19 -3.62
N VAL A 167 -8.52 16.31 -4.05
CA VAL A 167 -7.09 16.64 -4.09
C VAL A 167 -6.87 17.64 -5.21
N LEU A 168 -6.47 18.86 -4.85
CA LEU A 168 -6.13 19.90 -5.81
C LEU A 168 -4.81 19.57 -6.49
N VAL A 169 -4.88 19.10 -7.71
CA VAL A 169 -3.71 18.69 -8.48
C VAL A 169 -3.31 19.80 -9.45
N PRO A 170 -2.04 20.24 -9.47
CA PRO A 170 -1.59 21.26 -10.39
C PRO A 170 -1.74 20.83 -11.85
N GLN A 171 -1.93 21.80 -12.75
CA GLN A 171 -2.08 21.55 -14.19
C GLN A 171 -0.89 20.75 -14.75
N GLY A 172 -1.19 19.75 -15.58
CA GLY A 172 -0.20 18.94 -16.28
C GLY A 172 0.26 17.68 -15.51
N TRP A 173 -0.18 17.50 -14.26
CA TRP A 173 0.04 16.26 -13.55
C TRP A 173 -0.91 15.17 -14.05
N GLN A 174 -0.41 13.94 -14.11
CA GLN A 174 -1.28 12.78 -14.33
C GLN A 174 -1.79 12.26 -12.98
N THR A 175 -3.07 12.02 -12.91
CA THR A 175 -3.74 11.55 -11.70
C THR A 175 -4.48 10.26 -11.97
N ARG A 176 -4.52 9.40 -10.96
CA ARG A 176 -5.33 8.19 -10.92
C ARG A 176 -5.93 8.04 -9.54
N VAL A 177 -7.24 7.98 -9.49
CA VAL A 177 -7.97 7.67 -8.26
C VAL A 177 -8.20 6.17 -8.21
N VAL A 178 -7.86 5.57 -7.09
CA VAL A 178 -8.05 4.14 -6.81
C VAL A 178 -8.93 4.01 -5.58
N GLU A 179 -10.11 3.45 -5.77
CA GLU A 179 -11.00 3.11 -4.66
C GLU A 179 -10.44 1.90 -3.91
N ARG A 180 -10.51 1.95 -2.57
CA ARG A 180 -9.92 0.97 -1.67
C ARG A 180 -10.97 0.49 -0.69
N ARG A 181 -11.21 -0.81 -0.64
CA ARG A 181 -12.02 -1.46 0.39
C ARG A 181 -11.08 -2.14 1.38
N PHE A 182 -11.00 -1.60 2.58
CA PHE A 182 -10.20 -2.19 3.66
C PHE A 182 -10.70 -3.61 4.00
N LEU A 183 -9.76 -4.56 4.07
CA LEU A 183 -10.04 -5.94 4.43
C LEU A 183 -9.54 -6.30 5.84
N GLY A 184 -8.39 -5.79 6.24
CA GLY A 184 -7.76 -6.09 7.51
C GLY A 184 -6.22 -6.09 7.45
N PRO A 185 -5.57 -6.56 8.51
CA PRO A 185 -6.12 -6.75 9.85
C PRO A 185 -6.48 -5.40 10.50
N ALA A 186 -7.49 -5.42 11.36
CA ALA A 186 -7.78 -4.21 12.15
C ALA A 186 -6.56 -3.88 13.01
N PRO A 187 -6.15 -2.60 13.10
CA PRO A 187 -5.07 -2.22 13.98
C PRO A 187 -5.44 -2.62 15.41
N GLU A 188 -4.59 -3.38 16.07
CA GLU A 188 -4.72 -3.57 17.51
C GLU A 188 -4.59 -2.18 18.17
N MET A 189 -5.62 -1.78 18.91
CA MET A 189 -5.52 -0.59 19.74
C MET A 189 -4.45 -0.88 20.79
N ARG A 190 -3.23 -0.37 20.56
CA ARG A 190 -2.20 -0.38 21.60
C ARG A 190 -2.74 0.47 22.74
N SER A 191 -3.18 -0.19 23.80
CA SER A 191 -3.44 0.47 25.08
C SER A 191 -2.14 1.11 25.54
N GLY A 192 -2.09 2.45 25.46
CA GLY A 192 -0.99 3.28 25.94
C GLY A 192 -0.84 3.24 27.45
#